data_c5860aec996fbc90aa0d6d6402c63111
#
_entry.id   c5860aec996fbc90aa0d6d6402c63111
#
_cell.length_a   1.000
_cell.length_b   1.000
_cell.length_c   1.000
_cell.angle_alpha   90.00
_cell.angle_beta   90.00
_cell.angle_gamma   90.00
#
_symmetry.space_group_name_H-M   'P 1'
#
loop_
_entity.id
_entity.type
_entity.pdbx_description
1 polymer ?
#
loop_
_entity_poly.entity_id
_entity_poly.type
_entity_poly.pdbx_seq_one_letter_code
_entity_poly.pdbx_strand_id
1 'polypeptide(L)'
;MLRQTDIILAIESSCDDTAAAVLKDRKVLSNCVANQNLIHKAYGGIVPELASRAHQSKIIPVVSHALTEANIDKKELTAIAYTQGPGLLGSLLVGSSFAKSLSIALNIPLLPINHMQGHLLAHFIKDENFIPPDFPFLGVTLSGGHTQLILVKEYFKMELIGTSLDDAIGEAFDKCGKRMGLNYPAGHQIDKLAKDGDHARFKFPINNLKGYNVSYSGVKTSFTNFIQKQKDPKFITKNLNDLCASLQYTLIQIILIKIEKAAQDYDINQIVIGGGVAANSEIRKQLNNIAKSKNWKVFLPSIAYSTDNAAMIGIAGYYKLLQKNYGRISDSPQARLKI
;
A
#
# COMPACT_ATOMS: atom_id res chain seq x y z
N MET A 1 -3.42 -16.86 34.66
CA MET A 1 -2.58 -15.66 34.52
C MET A 1 -3.21 -14.77 33.47
N LEU A 2 -3.53 -13.53 33.82
CA LEU A 2 -3.94 -12.54 32.83
C LEU A 2 -2.76 -12.37 31.86
N ARG A 3 -3.04 -12.47 30.55
CA ARG A 3 -2.04 -12.26 29.51
C ARG A 3 -1.49 -10.84 29.65
N GLN A 4 -0.15 -10.71 29.72
CA GLN A 4 0.49 -9.40 29.69
C GLN A 4 0.11 -8.72 28.39
N THR A 5 -0.27 -7.46 28.45
CA THR A 5 -0.65 -6.66 27.28
C THR A 5 0.61 -6.36 26.45
N ASP A 6 0.57 -6.67 25.17
CA ASP A 6 1.69 -6.42 24.28
C ASP A 6 1.66 -4.96 23.78
N ILE A 7 2.77 -4.23 23.97
CA ILE A 7 2.97 -2.87 23.47
C ILE A 7 4.07 -2.90 22.40
N ILE A 8 3.70 -2.65 21.16
CA ILE A 8 4.59 -2.77 20.01
C ILE A 8 4.86 -1.39 19.42
N LEU A 9 6.13 -1.03 19.28
CA LEU A 9 6.56 0.07 18.42
C LEU A 9 6.76 -0.49 17.01
N ALA A 10 6.09 0.12 16.02
CA ALA A 10 6.22 -0.24 14.62
C ALA A 10 6.89 0.87 13.82
N ILE A 11 7.72 0.50 12.83
CA ILE A 11 8.50 1.40 11.99
C ILE A 11 8.29 1.02 10.53
N GLU A 12 7.84 1.99 9.72
CA GLU A 12 7.73 1.88 8.28
C GLU A 12 8.70 2.86 7.61
N SER A 13 9.51 2.34 6.69
CA SER A 13 10.47 3.14 5.91
C SER A 13 10.78 2.53 4.55
N SER A 14 9.82 1.85 3.92
CA SER A 14 10.06 1.10 2.68
C SER A 14 10.31 1.97 1.45
N CYS A 15 9.75 3.18 1.40
CA CYS A 15 9.77 4.02 0.21
C CYS A 15 10.12 5.48 0.53
N ASP A 16 9.14 6.37 0.58
CA ASP A 16 9.30 7.81 0.81
C ASP A 16 8.52 8.33 2.04
N ASP A 17 7.79 7.47 2.73
CA ASP A 17 7.12 7.80 3.98
C ASP A 17 7.89 7.23 5.18
N THR A 18 8.28 8.12 6.11
CA THR A 18 8.83 7.70 7.40
C THR A 18 7.69 7.65 8.39
N ALA A 19 7.34 6.46 8.88
CA ALA A 19 6.27 6.34 9.86
C ALA A 19 6.67 5.54 11.09
N ALA A 20 6.04 5.89 12.23
CA ALA A 20 6.08 5.14 13.47
C ALA A 20 4.69 5.06 14.09
N ALA A 21 4.36 3.92 14.67
CA ALA A 21 3.10 3.68 15.36
C ALA A 21 3.34 2.91 16.66
N VAL A 22 2.49 3.16 17.64
CA VAL A 22 2.43 2.37 18.87
C VAL A 22 1.12 1.64 18.92
N LEU A 23 1.18 0.33 19.08
CA LEU A 23 0.02 -0.53 19.23
C LEU A 23 0.00 -1.16 20.62
N LYS A 24 -1.20 -1.25 21.19
CA LYS A 24 -1.50 -2.05 22.37
C LYS A 24 -2.36 -3.23 21.95
N ASP A 25 -1.77 -4.43 21.89
CA ASP A 25 -2.35 -5.59 21.23
C ASP A 25 -2.74 -5.26 19.77
N ARG A 26 -4.03 -5.22 19.42
CA ARG A 26 -4.52 -4.87 18.09
C ARG A 26 -5.02 -3.42 17.97
N LYS A 27 -4.99 -2.65 19.07
CA LYS A 27 -5.45 -1.26 19.08
C LYS A 27 -4.28 -0.32 18.77
N VAL A 28 -4.47 0.56 17.80
CA VAL A 28 -3.52 1.63 17.49
C VAL A 28 -3.70 2.75 18.52
N LEU A 29 -2.61 3.11 19.21
CA LEU A 29 -2.56 4.22 20.14
C LEU A 29 -2.05 5.50 19.46
N SER A 30 -1.10 5.34 18.51
CA SER A 30 -0.60 6.44 17.67
C SER A 30 -0.17 5.90 16.30
N ASN A 31 -0.21 6.75 15.26
CA ASN A 31 0.25 6.41 13.92
C ASN A 31 0.72 7.68 13.20
N CYS A 32 2.00 8.01 13.35
CA CYS A 32 2.63 9.23 12.87
C CYS A 32 3.34 8.98 11.54
N VAL A 33 3.02 9.78 10.53
CA VAL A 33 3.60 9.70 9.19
C VAL A 33 4.24 11.03 8.81
N ALA A 34 5.51 10.99 8.42
CA ALA A 34 6.24 12.13 7.86
C ALA A 34 6.54 11.88 6.39
N ASN A 35 5.66 12.34 5.49
CA ASN A 35 5.81 12.16 4.05
C ASN A 35 6.95 13.02 3.46
N GLN A 36 7.38 12.64 2.26
CA GLN A 36 8.45 13.30 1.51
C GLN A 36 7.96 13.89 0.17
N ASN A 37 6.64 14.04 0.00
CA ASN A 37 6.03 14.48 -1.26
C ASN A 37 6.64 15.79 -1.80
N LEU A 38 6.91 16.76 -0.92
CA LEU A 38 7.51 18.04 -1.32
C LEU A 38 8.92 17.87 -1.87
N ILE A 39 9.71 16.94 -1.33
CA ILE A 39 11.08 16.66 -1.78
C ILE A 39 11.04 16.06 -3.19
N HIS A 40 10.17 15.10 -3.43
CA HIS A 40 10.13 14.33 -4.68
C HIS A 40 9.34 15.01 -5.80
N LYS A 41 8.44 15.95 -5.45
CA LYS A 41 7.65 16.72 -6.42
C LYS A 41 8.52 17.43 -7.47
N ALA A 42 9.63 18.01 -7.05
CA ALA A 42 10.56 18.73 -7.94
C ALA A 42 11.20 17.82 -9.01
N TYR A 43 11.29 16.52 -8.73
CA TYR A 43 11.87 15.52 -9.64
C TYR A 43 10.83 14.76 -10.45
N GLY A 44 9.55 14.95 -10.14
CA GLY A 44 8.45 14.24 -10.80
C GLY A 44 8.41 12.73 -10.51
N GLY A 45 8.93 12.31 -9.36
CA GLY A 45 9.00 10.93 -8.89
C GLY A 45 10.04 10.75 -7.79
N ILE A 46 10.05 9.58 -7.15
CA ILE A 46 10.93 9.30 -6.02
C ILE A 46 12.39 9.19 -6.47
N VAL A 47 13.27 9.88 -5.73
CA VAL A 47 14.73 9.77 -5.85
C VAL A 47 15.25 8.98 -4.65
N PRO A 48 15.72 7.73 -4.84
CA PRO A 48 16.02 6.81 -3.73
C PRO A 48 17.04 7.34 -2.71
N GLU A 49 18.07 8.05 -3.17
CA GLU A 49 19.08 8.62 -2.29
C GLU A 49 18.51 9.74 -1.41
N LEU A 50 17.68 10.61 -1.97
CA LEU A 50 17.01 11.67 -1.20
C LEU A 50 16.03 11.08 -0.20
N ALA A 51 15.31 10.01 -0.57
CA ALA A 51 14.43 9.30 0.32
C ALA A 51 15.18 8.76 1.54
N SER A 52 16.31 8.08 1.33
CA SER A 52 17.14 7.54 2.42
C SER A 52 17.64 8.62 3.38
N ARG A 53 18.12 9.75 2.86
CA ARG A 53 18.58 10.89 3.67
C ARG A 53 17.45 11.52 4.47
N ALA A 54 16.26 11.62 3.88
CA ALA A 54 15.09 12.15 4.58
C ALA A 54 14.64 11.21 5.70
N HIS A 55 14.67 9.88 5.51
CA HIS A 55 14.43 8.92 6.58
C HIS A 55 15.40 9.09 7.74
N GLN A 56 16.70 9.26 7.47
CA GLN A 56 17.71 9.49 8.51
C GLN A 56 17.38 10.70 9.40
N SER A 57 16.93 11.80 8.80
CA SER A 57 16.61 13.02 9.54
C SER A 57 15.29 12.93 10.31
N LYS A 58 14.34 12.10 9.82
CA LYS A 58 12.96 12.07 10.34
C LYS A 58 12.69 10.92 11.33
N ILE A 59 13.47 9.84 11.31
CA ILE A 59 13.13 8.63 12.07
C ILE A 59 13.05 8.88 13.58
N ILE A 60 14.00 9.59 14.17
CA ILE A 60 14.01 9.91 15.60
C ILE A 60 12.84 10.81 15.98
N PRO A 61 12.61 11.96 15.33
CA PRO A 61 11.44 12.80 15.61
C PRO A 61 10.11 12.07 15.50
N VAL A 62 9.93 11.26 14.46
CA VAL A 62 8.66 10.53 14.21
C VAL A 62 8.42 9.48 15.29
N VAL A 63 9.44 8.70 15.66
CA VAL A 63 9.34 7.72 16.76
C VAL A 63 9.06 8.40 18.09
N SER A 64 9.78 9.48 18.41
CA SER A 64 9.54 10.23 19.65
C SER A 64 8.13 10.78 19.70
N HIS A 65 7.63 11.32 18.59
CA HIS A 65 6.26 11.83 18.49
C HIS A 65 5.22 10.72 18.68
N ALA A 66 5.42 9.55 18.04
CA ALA A 66 4.52 8.41 18.19
C ALA A 66 4.44 7.90 19.63
N LEU A 67 5.56 7.83 20.36
CA LEU A 67 5.58 7.45 21.77
C LEU A 67 4.88 8.48 22.66
N THR A 68 5.11 9.79 22.40
CA THR A 68 4.46 10.87 23.15
C THR A 68 2.95 10.89 22.93
N GLU A 69 2.49 10.76 21.69
CA GLU A 69 1.06 10.71 21.32
C GLU A 69 0.37 9.50 21.95
N ALA A 70 1.04 8.36 21.97
CA ALA A 70 0.55 7.14 22.63
C ALA A 70 0.56 7.23 24.15
N ASN A 71 1.25 8.20 24.74
CA ASN A 71 1.55 8.29 26.18
C ASN A 71 2.21 7.03 26.72
N ILE A 72 3.21 6.51 26.02
CA ILE A 72 3.95 5.30 26.35
C ILE A 72 5.44 5.63 26.55
N ASP A 73 6.03 5.21 27.66
CA ASP A 73 7.49 5.23 27.85
C ASP A 73 8.12 4.10 27.04
N LYS A 74 9.27 4.36 26.41
CA LYS A 74 10.00 3.35 25.63
C LYS A 74 10.33 2.07 26.42
N LYS A 75 10.40 2.14 27.75
CA LYS A 75 10.64 0.98 28.64
C LYS A 75 9.42 0.08 28.76
N GLU A 76 8.23 0.54 28.40
CA GLU A 76 7.00 -0.23 28.40
C GLU A 76 6.84 -1.07 27.12
N LEU A 77 7.68 -0.82 26.11
CA LEU A 77 7.65 -1.56 24.86
C LEU A 77 8.01 -3.03 25.10
N THR A 78 7.23 -3.94 24.50
CA THR A 78 7.44 -5.38 24.57
C THR A 78 8.07 -5.97 23.31
N ALA A 79 7.98 -5.26 22.17
CA ALA A 79 8.60 -5.66 20.89
C ALA A 79 8.73 -4.47 19.94
N ILE A 80 9.60 -4.62 18.93
CA ILE A 80 9.74 -3.66 17.83
C ILE A 80 9.47 -4.36 16.51
N ALA A 81 8.47 -3.89 15.76
CA ALA A 81 8.19 -4.31 14.42
C ALA A 81 8.80 -3.32 13.42
N TYR A 82 9.38 -3.81 12.34
CA TYR A 82 9.94 -2.96 11.28
C TYR A 82 9.75 -3.57 9.91
N THR A 83 9.71 -2.75 8.89
CA THR A 83 9.64 -3.21 7.50
C THR A 83 10.98 -3.75 7.04
N GLN A 84 11.05 -5.07 6.81
CA GLN A 84 12.23 -5.73 6.27
C GLN A 84 12.33 -5.56 4.75
N GLY A 85 11.19 -5.41 4.08
CA GLY A 85 11.02 -5.29 2.63
C GLY A 85 9.62 -5.74 2.19
N PRO A 86 9.34 -5.66 0.86
CA PRO A 86 10.15 -5.02 -0.16
C PRO A 86 10.17 -3.49 -0.02
N GLY A 87 11.09 -2.83 -0.77
CA GLY A 87 11.21 -1.38 -0.78
C GLY A 87 12.56 -0.88 -1.28
N LEU A 88 12.82 0.42 -1.14
CA LEU A 88 14.09 1.04 -1.48
C LEU A 88 15.15 0.63 -0.44
N LEU A 89 16.24 -0.01 -0.88
CA LEU A 89 17.23 -0.58 0.02
C LEU A 89 17.79 0.43 1.04
N GLY A 90 18.12 1.64 0.59
CA GLY A 90 18.65 2.69 1.47
C GLY A 90 17.63 3.14 2.52
N SER A 91 16.35 3.27 2.15
CA SER A 91 15.24 3.60 3.06
C SER A 91 15.02 2.49 4.08
N LEU A 92 14.97 1.24 3.63
CA LEU A 92 14.86 0.05 4.49
C LEU A 92 16.03 -0.08 5.48
N LEU A 93 17.26 0.25 5.04
CA LEU A 93 18.45 0.23 5.90
C LEU A 93 18.31 1.21 7.08
N VAL A 94 17.75 2.38 6.88
CA VAL A 94 17.54 3.37 7.97
C VAL A 94 16.58 2.81 9.01
N GLY A 95 15.38 2.38 8.61
CA GLY A 95 14.38 1.84 9.55
C GLY A 95 14.84 0.58 10.26
N SER A 96 15.45 -0.36 9.51
CA SER A 96 15.94 -1.61 10.11
C SER A 96 17.11 -1.41 11.09
N SER A 97 18.05 -0.51 10.77
CA SER A 97 19.16 -0.21 11.68
C SER A 97 18.69 0.45 12.96
N PHE A 98 17.75 1.41 12.85
CA PHE A 98 17.13 2.04 14.01
C PHE A 98 16.37 1.01 14.87
N ALA A 99 15.53 0.18 14.27
CA ALA A 99 14.76 -0.85 14.97
C ALA A 99 15.66 -1.84 15.72
N LYS A 100 16.74 -2.32 15.08
CA LYS A 100 17.72 -3.23 15.65
C LYS A 100 18.46 -2.60 16.83
N SER A 101 18.94 -1.37 16.67
CA SER A 101 19.65 -0.65 17.73
C SER A 101 18.76 -0.46 18.96
N LEU A 102 17.50 -0.10 18.74
CA LEU A 102 16.55 0.08 19.85
C LEU A 102 16.17 -1.26 20.50
N SER A 103 15.99 -2.34 19.72
CA SER A 103 15.75 -3.70 20.22
C SER A 103 16.90 -4.18 21.12
N ILE A 104 18.15 -3.95 20.72
CA ILE A 104 19.34 -4.28 21.53
C ILE A 104 19.33 -3.46 22.83
N ALA A 105 19.13 -2.15 22.73
CA ALA A 105 19.18 -1.24 23.88
C ALA A 105 18.09 -1.52 24.92
N LEU A 106 16.93 -1.99 24.50
CA LEU A 106 15.79 -2.32 25.38
C LEU A 106 15.72 -3.80 25.73
N ASN A 107 16.55 -4.64 25.11
CA ASN A 107 16.55 -6.11 25.26
C ASN A 107 15.14 -6.73 24.99
N ILE A 108 14.48 -6.32 23.90
CA ILE A 108 13.16 -6.78 23.52
C ILE A 108 13.16 -7.38 22.09
N PRO A 109 12.20 -8.29 21.76
CA PRO A 109 12.13 -8.94 20.47
C PRO A 109 12.03 -8.00 19.29
N LEU A 110 12.64 -8.42 18.18
CA LEU A 110 12.60 -7.76 16.88
C LEU A 110 11.69 -8.54 15.93
N LEU A 111 10.81 -7.85 15.21
CA LEU A 111 9.78 -8.45 14.35
C LEU A 111 9.92 -7.90 12.91
N PRO A 112 10.65 -8.61 12.03
CA PRO A 112 10.78 -8.22 10.63
C PRO A 112 9.49 -8.49 9.88
N ILE A 113 8.94 -7.48 9.21
CA ILE A 113 7.64 -7.56 8.54
C ILE A 113 7.82 -7.37 7.04
N ASN A 114 7.11 -8.19 6.27
CA ASN A 114 6.93 -7.95 4.84
C ASN A 114 5.88 -6.86 4.65
N HIS A 115 6.24 -5.77 3.97
CA HIS A 115 5.41 -4.60 3.72
C HIS A 115 4.05 -4.95 3.10
N MET A 116 4.04 -5.87 2.12
CA MET A 116 2.80 -6.27 1.43
C MET A 116 1.88 -7.08 2.36
N GLN A 117 2.45 -7.91 3.24
CA GLN A 117 1.68 -8.56 4.30
C GLN A 117 1.09 -7.54 5.27
N GLY A 118 1.82 -6.47 5.59
CA GLY A 118 1.33 -5.36 6.40
C GLY A 118 0.06 -4.74 5.82
N HIS A 119 0.03 -4.40 4.53
CA HIS A 119 -1.15 -3.85 3.87
C HIS A 119 -2.39 -4.75 3.97
N LEU A 120 -2.24 -6.06 3.83
CA LEU A 120 -3.37 -7.00 3.94
C LEU A 120 -3.80 -7.21 5.40
N LEU A 121 -2.83 -7.29 6.32
CA LEU A 121 -3.10 -7.48 7.74
C LEU A 121 -3.61 -6.21 8.46
N ALA A 122 -3.49 -5.03 7.84
CA ALA A 122 -4.09 -3.78 8.35
C ALA A 122 -5.60 -3.93 8.66
N HIS A 123 -6.29 -4.82 7.93
CA HIS A 123 -7.69 -5.14 8.16
C HIS A 123 -7.95 -5.89 9.48
N PHE A 124 -6.93 -6.26 10.24
CA PHE A 124 -7.06 -6.88 11.55
C PHE A 124 -6.77 -5.89 12.72
N ILE A 125 -6.55 -4.62 12.42
CA ILE A 125 -6.48 -3.54 13.43
C ILE A 125 -7.87 -3.41 14.08
N LYS A 126 -7.92 -3.34 15.41
CA LYS A 126 -9.19 -3.26 16.14
C LYS A 126 -9.65 -1.81 16.28
N ASP A 127 -10.61 -1.41 15.45
CA ASP A 127 -11.36 -0.17 15.54
C ASP A 127 -12.78 -0.41 16.10
N GLU A 128 -13.55 0.66 16.37
CA GLU A 128 -14.85 0.56 17.05
C GLU A 128 -15.91 -0.27 16.30
N ASN A 129 -15.89 -0.29 14.96
CA ASN A 129 -16.86 -1.02 14.12
C ASN A 129 -16.22 -2.18 13.36
N PHE A 130 -15.25 -2.84 13.95
CA PHE A 130 -14.37 -3.76 13.28
C PHE A 130 -14.95 -5.16 13.12
N ILE A 131 -15.07 -5.60 11.87
CA ILE A 131 -15.29 -7.00 11.49
C ILE A 131 -14.09 -7.42 10.63
N PRO A 132 -13.23 -8.32 11.12
CA PRO A 132 -12.10 -8.81 10.32
C PRO A 132 -12.56 -9.71 9.19
N PRO A 133 -11.78 -9.84 8.10
CA PRO A 133 -12.01 -10.89 7.13
C PRO A 133 -11.73 -12.27 7.76
N ASP A 134 -12.49 -13.28 7.33
CA ASP A 134 -12.22 -14.68 7.65
C ASP A 134 -11.24 -15.27 6.64
N PHE A 135 -10.44 -16.24 7.05
CA PHE A 135 -9.59 -17.00 6.15
C PHE A 135 -10.36 -18.17 5.51
N PRO A 136 -10.09 -18.56 4.24
CA PRO A 136 -9.21 -17.87 3.31
C PRO A 136 -9.88 -16.65 2.67
N PHE A 137 -9.06 -15.69 2.19
CA PHE A 137 -9.53 -14.55 1.40
C PHE A 137 -8.59 -14.24 0.23
N LEU A 138 -9.09 -13.52 -0.77
CA LEU A 138 -8.29 -12.96 -1.85
C LEU A 138 -7.78 -11.57 -1.43
N GLY A 139 -6.50 -11.47 -1.15
CA GLY A 139 -5.81 -10.20 -0.92
C GLY A 139 -5.42 -9.55 -2.25
N VAL A 140 -5.66 -8.25 -2.37
CA VAL A 140 -5.27 -7.46 -3.54
C VAL A 140 -4.53 -6.23 -3.08
N THR A 141 -3.26 -6.13 -3.41
CA THR A 141 -2.46 -4.94 -3.07
C THR A 141 -2.33 -4.04 -4.28
N LEU A 142 -2.74 -2.78 -4.13
CA LEU A 142 -2.78 -1.75 -5.17
C LEU A 142 -2.03 -0.52 -4.67
N SER A 143 -0.76 -0.38 -5.04
CA SER A 143 0.10 0.73 -4.59
C SER A 143 0.85 1.39 -5.75
N GLY A 144 1.68 2.37 -5.45
CA GLY A 144 2.59 3.00 -6.41
C GLY A 144 3.59 2.01 -7.00
N GLY A 145 4.11 1.08 -6.20
CA GLY A 145 5.14 0.12 -6.60
C GLY A 145 4.65 -1.30 -6.87
N HIS A 146 3.47 -1.67 -6.39
CA HIS A 146 2.99 -3.06 -6.46
C HIS A 146 1.53 -3.15 -6.88
N THR A 147 1.24 -4.16 -7.72
CA THR A 147 -0.12 -4.62 -8.03
C THR A 147 -0.10 -6.13 -7.99
N GLN A 148 -0.69 -6.73 -6.95
CA GLN A 148 -0.58 -8.15 -6.69
C GLN A 148 -1.94 -8.74 -6.28
N LEU A 149 -2.20 -10.00 -6.68
CA LEU A 149 -3.27 -10.84 -6.20
C LEU A 149 -2.67 -11.97 -5.38
N ILE A 150 -3.16 -12.15 -4.17
CA ILE A 150 -2.56 -13.00 -3.16
C ILE A 150 -3.64 -13.87 -2.53
N LEU A 151 -3.48 -15.18 -2.58
CA LEU A 151 -4.34 -16.10 -1.84
C LEU A 151 -3.86 -16.15 -0.38
N VAL A 152 -4.66 -15.66 0.53
CA VAL A 152 -4.34 -15.60 1.96
C VAL A 152 -5.08 -16.70 2.69
N LYS A 153 -4.35 -17.73 3.12
CA LYS A 153 -4.89 -18.92 3.80
C LYS A 153 -4.88 -18.79 5.32
N GLU A 154 -3.88 -18.07 5.84
CA GLU A 154 -3.67 -17.74 7.27
C GLU A 154 -2.82 -16.45 7.35
N TYR A 155 -2.59 -15.88 8.53
CA TYR A 155 -1.86 -14.61 8.71
C TYR A 155 -0.57 -14.48 7.90
N PHE A 156 0.26 -15.55 7.83
CA PHE A 156 1.54 -15.53 7.11
C PHE A 156 1.64 -16.65 6.07
N LYS A 157 0.55 -17.37 5.82
CA LYS A 157 0.43 -18.37 4.75
C LYS A 157 -0.22 -17.70 3.53
N MET A 158 0.59 -17.00 2.78
CA MET A 158 0.17 -16.18 1.64
C MET A 158 0.85 -16.70 0.37
N GLU A 159 0.09 -16.78 -0.72
CA GLU A 159 0.55 -17.29 -2.01
C GLU A 159 0.30 -16.21 -3.08
N LEU A 160 1.37 -15.72 -3.71
CA LEU A 160 1.25 -14.78 -4.82
C LEU A 160 0.74 -15.52 -6.05
N ILE A 161 -0.50 -15.25 -6.47
CA ILE A 161 -1.13 -15.89 -7.63
C ILE A 161 -1.10 -15.04 -8.89
N GLY A 162 -0.97 -13.71 -8.75
CA GLY A 162 -0.88 -12.77 -9.86
C GLY A 162 -0.16 -11.48 -9.49
N THR A 163 0.51 -10.89 -10.47
CA THR A 163 1.23 -9.61 -10.29
C THR A 163 1.20 -8.79 -11.56
N SER A 164 1.51 -7.48 -11.47
CA SER A 164 1.83 -6.72 -12.66
C SER A 164 3.17 -7.18 -13.24
N LEU A 165 3.19 -7.37 -14.56
CA LEU A 165 4.41 -7.76 -15.29
C LEU A 165 5.28 -6.57 -15.69
N ASP A 166 4.76 -5.36 -15.53
CA ASP A 166 5.43 -4.11 -15.87
C ASP A 166 5.13 -3.03 -14.82
N ASP A 167 4.54 -1.89 -15.19
CA ASP A 167 4.21 -0.83 -14.25
C ASP A 167 3.14 -1.31 -13.22
N ALA A 168 3.25 -0.88 -11.97
CA ALA A 168 2.15 -1.00 -11.03
C ALA A 168 1.01 -0.04 -11.42
N ILE A 169 -0.22 -0.30 -10.93
CA ILE A 169 -1.38 0.55 -11.25
C ILE A 169 -1.16 2.02 -10.83
N GLY A 170 -0.59 2.26 -9.64
CA GLY A 170 -0.28 3.61 -9.17
C GLY A 170 0.77 4.30 -10.05
N GLU A 171 1.81 3.58 -10.44
CA GLU A 171 2.83 4.07 -11.37
C GLU A 171 2.23 4.40 -12.75
N ALA A 172 1.27 3.62 -13.23
CA ALA A 172 0.56 3.90 -14.47
C ALA A 172 -0.27 5.19 -14.36
N PHE A 173 -0.95 5.42 -13.23
CA PHE A 173 -1.62 6.69 -12.94
C PHE A 173 -0.64 7.86 -12.99
N ASP A 174 0.49 7.77 -12.32
CA ASP A 174 1.47 8.85 -12.23
C ASP A 174 2.12 9.17 -13.58
N LYS A 175 2.50 8.13 -14.34
CA LYS A 175 3.10 8.30 -15.67
C LYS A 175 2.13 8.92 -16.68
N CYS A 176 0.87 8.51 -16.67
CA CYS A 176 -0.16 9.10 -17.53
C CYS A 176 -0.55 10.50 -17.04
N GLY A 177 -0.64 10.73 -15.73
CA GLY A 177 -0.90 12.04 -15.14
C GLY A 177 0.15 13.07 -15.54
N LYS A 178 1.43 12.69 -15.52
CA LYS A 178 2.53 13.54 -16.00
C LYS A 178 2.35 13.95 -17.47
N ARG A 179 1.79 13.08 -18.33
CA ARG A 179 1.49 13.41 -19.73
C ARG A 179 0.35 14.42 -19.88
N MET A 180 -0.54 14.49 -18.88
CA MET A 180 -1.60 15.50 -18.80
C MET A 180 -1.17 16.79 -18.10
N GLY A 181 0.09 16.90 -17.64
CA GLY A 181 0.59 18.06 -16.91
C GLY A 181 0.22 18.07 -15.42
N LEU A 182 -0.25 16.95 -14.87
CA LEU A 182 -0.57 16.83 -13.44
C LEU A 182 0.71 16.66 -12.61
N ASN A 183 0.66 17.16 -11.36
CA ASN A 183 1.76 17.02 -10.42
C ASN A 183 1.87 15.59 -9.87
N TYR A 184 3.07 15.20 -9.47
CA TYR A 184 3.33 13.97 -8.72
C TYR A 184 2.96 14.15 -7.23
N PRO A 185 2.30 13.15 -6.59
CA PRO A 185 1.64 11.98 -7.20
C PRO A 185 0.32 12.35 -7.89
N ALA A 186 0.06 11.77 -9.07
CA ALA A 186 -1.07 12.15 -9.91
C ALA A 186 -2.37 11.39 -9.60
N GLY A 187 -2.28 10.20 -8.98
CA GLY A 187 -3.43 9.32 -8.79
C GLY A 187 -4.62 10.00 -8.11
N HIS A 188 -4.40 10.75 -7.02
CA HIS A 188 -5.45 11.49 -6.31
C HIS A 188 -6.06 12.63 -7.16
N GLN A 189 -5.23 13.32 -7.97
CA GLN A 189 -5.71 14.39 -8.84
C GLN A 189 -6.58 13.82 -9.96
N ILE A 190 -6.16 12.68 -10.54
CA ILE A 190 -6.94 11.96 -11.56
C ILE A 190 -8.29 11.54 -10.98
N ASP A 191 -8.30 10.94 -9.77
CA ASP A 191 -9.54 10.51 -9.10
C ASP A 191 -10.50 11.68 -8.86
N LYS A 192 -9.97 12.84 -8.47
CA LYS A 192 -10.78 14.05 -8.28
C LYS A 192 -11.37 14.57 -9.58
N LEU A 193 -10.56 14.70 -10.64
CA LEU A 193 -10.97 15.25 -11.93
C LEU A 193 -11.92 14.29 -12.68
N ALA A 194 -11.71 12.99 -12.53
CA ALA A 194 -12.53 11.95 -13.17
C ALA A 194 -13.99 11.97 -12.72
N LYS A 195 -14.31 12.53 -11.55
CA LYS A 195 -15.69 12.62 -11.05
C LYS A 195 -16.61 13.42 -11.94
N ASP A 196 -16.05 14.45 -12.60
CA ASP A 196 -16.79 15.36 -13.49
C ASP A 196 -16.56 15.04 -14.97
N GLY A 197 -16.00 13.86 -15.28
CA GLY A 197 -15.68 13.42 -16.64
C GLY A 197 -16.50 12.23 -17.11
N ASP A 198 -16.62 12.10 -18.44
CA ASP A 198 -17.22 10.94 -19.10
C ASP A 198 -16.16 9.88 -19.41
N HIS A 199 -16.22 8.73 -18.72
CA HIS A 199 -15.31 7.62 -18.91
C HIS A 199 -15.48 6.90 -20.27
N ALA A 200 -16.60 7.09 -20.98
CA ALA A 200 -16.86 6.47 -22.28
C ALA A 200 -16.33 7.29 -23.47
N ARG A 201 -15.92 8.55 -23.23
CA ARG A 201 -15.50 9.48 -24.28
C ARG A 201 -14.23 9.06 -25.00
N PHE A 202 -13.25 8.54 -24.29
CA PHE A 202 -11.99 8.04 -24.86
C PHE A 202 -11.82 6.56 -24.52
N LYS A 203 -11.44 5.76 -25.52
CA LYS A 203 -11.27 4.32 -25.32
C LYS A 203 -9.80 3.94 -25.37
N PHE A 204 -9.31 3.30 -24.31
CA PHE A 204 -7.97 2.72 -24.23
C PHE A 204 -8.06 1.19 -24.15
N PRO A 205 -7.01 0.47 -24.57
CA PRO A 205 -7.06 -1.00 -24.63
C PRO A 205 -7.11 -1.60 -23.22
N ILE A 206 -8.06 -2.48 -22.98
CA ILE A 206 -8.12 -3.35 -21.81
C ILE A 206 -7.51 -4.68 -22.22
N ASN A 207 -6.27 -4.94 -21.83
CA ASN A 207 -5.64 -6.22 -22.09
C ASN A 207 -6.11 -7.26 -21.06
N ASN A 208 -6.23 -8.49 -21.53
CA ASN A 208 -6.59 -9.62 -20.67
C ASN A 208 -5.57 -10.75 -20.85
N LEU A 209 -4.48 -10.69 -20.06
CA LEU A 209 -3.44 -11.70 -20.05
C LEU A 209 -3.97 -13.06 -19.55
N LYS A 210 -3.33 -14.15 -19.92
CA LYS A 210 -3.62 -15.47 -19.33
C LYS A 210 -3.32 -15.48 -17.83
N GLY A 211 -4.07 -16.26 -17.06
CA GLY A 211 -3.94 -16.34 -15.60
C GLY A 211 -4.38 -15.05 -14.89
N TYR A 212 -3.70 -14.71 -13.80
CA TYR A 212 -4.07 -13.59 -12.93
C TYR A 212 -3.12 -12.39 -13.01
N ASN A 213 -2.10 -12.47 -13.89
CA ASN A 213 -1.20 -11.33 -14.11
C ASN A 213 -1.89 -10.18 -14.84
N VAL A 214 -1.45 -8.96 -14.57
CA VAL A 214 -1.88 -7.73 -15.25
C VAL A 214 -0.71 -7.05 -15.94
N SER A 215 -1.00 -6.13 -16.85
CA SER A 215 -0.02 -5.25 -17.52
C SER A 215 -0.67 -3.90 -17.78
N TYR A 216 0.03 -2.84 -17.49
CA TYR A 216 -0.43 -1.46 -17.68
C TYR A 216 0.37 -0.70 -18.73
N SER A 217 1.52 -1.23 -19.17
CA SER A 217 2.39 -0.57 -20.16
C SER A 217 1.70 -0.33 -21.49
N GLY A 218 0.81 -1.25 -21.92
CA GLY A 218 0.02 -1.09 -23.13
C GLY A 218 -0.95 0.10 -23.06
N VAL A 219 -1.62 0.29 -21.92
CA VAL A 219 -2.50 1.45 -21.69
C VAL A 219 -1.70 2.74 -21.70
N LYS A 220 -0.58 2.77 -20.97
CA LYS A 220 0.33 3.94 -20.91
C LYS A 220 0.82 4.34 -22.30
N THR A 221 1.24 3.38 -23.11
CA THR A 221 1.73 3.63 -24.48
C THR A 221 0.60 4.13 -25.36
N SER A 222 -0.56 3.49 -25.32
CA SER A 222 -1.74 3.91 -26.08
C SER A 222 -2.19 5.32 -25.71
N PHE A 223 -2.25 5.62 -24.40
CA PHE A 223 -2.59 6.94 -23.88
C PHE A 223 -1.59 8.01 -24.33
N THR A 224 -0.29 7.74 -24.21
CA THR A 224 0.76 8.66 -24.63
C THR A 224 0.67 8.97 -26.12
N ASN A 225 0.52 7.93 -26.96
CA ASN A 225 0.39 8.08 -28.40
C ASN A 225 -0.90 8.84 -28.78
N PHE A 226 -1.99 8.60 -28.04
CA PHE A 226 -3.26 9.33 -28.24
C PHE A 226 -3.08 10.82 -27.98
N ILE A 227 -2.47 11.21 -26.85
CA ILE A 227 -2.19 12.62 -26.52
C ILE A 227 -1.26 13.28 -27.56
N GLN A 228 -0.19 12.59 -27.99
CA GLN A 228 0.77 13.13 -28.95
C GLN A 228 0.17 13.38 -30.36
N LYS A 229 -0.86 12.63 -30.73
CA LYS A 229 -1.54 12.80 -32.03
C LYS A 229 -2.50 14.00 -32.07
N GLN A 230 -2.79 14.62 -30.92
CA GLN A 230 -3.69 15.77 -30.87
C GLN A 230 -3.01 17.03 -31.41
N LYS A 231 -3.63 17.67 -32.38
CA LYS A 231 -3.10 18.88 -33.02
C LYS A 231 -3.47 20.17 -32.27
N ASP A 232 -4.55 20.15 -31.49
CA ASP A 232 -4.98 21.31 -30.68
C ASP A 232 -4.12 21.43 -29.43
N PRO A 233 -3.31 22.50 -29.24
CA PRO A 233 -2.52 22.70 -28.02
C PRO A 233 -3.35 22.76 -26.75
N LYS A 234 -4.64 23.10 -26.86
CA LYS A 234 -5.58 23.16 -25.72
C LYS A 234 -6.37 21.86 -25.53
N PHE A 235 -6.06 20.82 -26.30
CA PHE A 235 -6.82 19.56 -26.24
C PHE A 235 -6.89 18.97 -24.83
N ILE A 236 -5.75 18.86 -24.15
CA ILE A 236 -5.67 18.32 -22.78
C ILE A 236 -6.52 19.17 -21.85
N THR A 237 -6.34 20.49 -21.84
CA THR A 237 -7.06 21.39 -20.93
C THR A 237 -8.59 21.31 -21.15
N LYS A 238 -9.04 21.22 -22.41
CA LYS A 238 -10.46 21.12 -22.76
C LYS A 238 -11.11 19.79 -22.38
N ASN A 239 -10.32 18.73 -22.31
CA ASN A 239 -10.82 17.37 -22.11
C ASN A 239 -10.25 16.69 -20.86
N LEU A 240 -9.69 17.45 -19.92
CA LEU A 240 -8.92 16.91 -18.81
C LEU A 240 -9.73 15.94 -17.93
N ASN A 241 -10.96 16.30 -17.61
CA ASN A 241 -11.86 15.48 -16.80
C ASN A 241 -12.19 14.15 -17.49
N ASP A 242 -12.52 14.20 -18.79
CA ASP A 242 -12.86 13.00 -19.57
C ASP A 242 -11.65 12.11 -19.80
N LEU A 243 -10.46 12.70 -20.00
CA LEU A 243 -9.20 11.95 -20.09
C LEU A 243 -8.90 11.23 -18.78
N CYS A 244 -9.07 11.91 -17.64
CA CYS A 244 -8.91 11.32 -16.31
C CYS A 244 -9.92 10.19 -16.08
N ALA A 245 -11.19 10.41 -16.40
CA ALA A 245 -12.25 9.42 -16.23
C ALA A 245 -12.03 8.18 -17.10
N SER A 246 -11.71 8.36 -18.38
CA SER A 246 -11.48 7.26 -19.33
C SER A 246 -10.23 6.45 -18.99
N LEU A 247 -9.14 7.12 -18.58
CA LEU A 247 -7.91 6.47 -18.11
C LEU A 247 -8.18 5.66 -16.85
N GLN A 248 -8.75 6.29 -15.83
CA GLN A 248 -9.07 5.66 -14.53
C GLN A 248 -9.94 4.41 -14.73
N TYR A 249 -11.03 4.54 -15.49
CA TYR A 249 -11.89 3.41 -15.81
C TYR A 249 -11.10 2.25 -16.43
N THR A 250 -10.27 2.53 -17.44
CA THR A 250 -9.49 1.49 -18.13
C THR A 250 -8.52 0.77 -17.20
N LEU A 251 -7.76 1.51 -16.39
CA LEU A 251 -6.78 0.93 -15.45
C LEU A 251 -7.49 0.05 -14.41
N ILE A 252 -8.64 0.49 -13.91
CA ILE A 252 -9.44 -0.25 -12.93
C ILE A 252 -10.04 -1.52 -13.53
N GLN A 253 -10.58 -1.48 -14.76
CA GLN A 253 -11.17 -2.66 -15.40
C GLN A 253 -10.15 -3.79 -15.54
N ILE A 254 -8.89 -3.51 -15.84
CA ILE A 254 -7.83 -4.52 -15.98
C ILE A 254 -7.67 -5.35 -14.69
N ILE A 255 -7.68 -4.71 -13.53
CA ILE A 255 -7.53 -5.43 -12.25
C ILE A 255 -8.83 -6.11 -11.81
N LEU A 256 -9.99 -5.49 -12.04
CA LEU A 256 -11.28 -6.07 -11.66
C LEU A 256 -11.55 -7.40 -12.37
N ILE A 257 -11.25 -7.50 -13.66
CA ILE A 257 -11.33 -8.75 -14.43
C ILE A 257 -10.52 -9.87 -13.75
N LYS A 258 -9.35 -9.56 -13.20
CA LYS A 258 -8.48 -10.55 -12.54
C LYS A 258 -8.96 -10.91 -11.13
N ILE A 259 -9.50 -9.93 -10.41
CA ILE A 259 -10.12 -10.16 -9.10
C ILE A 259 -11.32 -11.11 -9.28
N GLU A 260 -12.21 -10.84 -10.24
CA GLU A 260 -13.36 -11.69 -10.49
C GLU A 260 -12.95 -13.11 -10.89
N LYS A 261 -11.98 -13.21 -11.81
CA LYS A 261 -11.49 -14.52 -12.24
C LYS A 261 -10.87 -15.30 -11.07
N ALA A 262 -9.99 -14.69 -10.29
CA ALA A 262 -9.34 -15.35 -9.17
C ALA A 262 -10.35 -15.77 -8.09
N ALA A 263 -11.30 -14.90 -7.74
CA ALA A 263 -12.33 -15.22 -6.77
C ALA A 263 -13.19 -16.42 -7.19
N GLN A 264 -13.54 -16.52 -8.49
CA GLN A 264 -14.28 -17.66 -9.05
C GLN A 264 -13.45 -18.94 -9.06
N ASP A 265 -12.21 -18.87 -9.57
CA ASP A 265 -11.36 -20.07 -9.74
C ASP A 265 -10.95 -20.69 -8.38
N TYR A 266 -10.86 -19.89 -7.31
CA TYR A 266 -10.52 -20.32 -5.95
C TYR A 266 -11.73 -20.47 -5.02
N ASP A 267 -12.95 -20.25 -5.51
CA ASP A 267 -14.20 -20.29 -4.74
C ASP A 267 -14.14 -19.41 -3.47
N ILE A 268 -13.66 -18.16 -3.65
CA ILE A 268 -13.51 -17.18 -2.56
C ILE A 268 -14.52 -16.05 -2.73
N ASN A 269 -15.23 -15.75 -1.66
CA ASN A 269 -16.21 -14.67 -1.60
C ASN A 269 -15.79 -13.47 -0.72
N GLN A 270 -14.57 -13.49 -0.16
CA GLN A 270 -14.01 -12.40 0.63
C GLN A 270 -12.82 -11.78 -0.08
N ILE A 271 -12.92 -10.49 -0.39
CA ILE A 271 -11.90 -9.73 -1.12
C ILE A 271 -11.36 -8.63 -0.19
N VAL A 272 -10.06 -8.65 0.05
CA VAL A 272 -9.37 -7.71 0.94
C VAL A 272 -8.45 -6.83 0.12
N ILE A 273 -8.68 -5.52 0.12
CA ILE A 273 -7.90 -4.56 -0.67
C ILE A 273 -6.92 -3.82 0.24
N GLY A 274 -5.66 -3.75 -0.16
CA GLY A 274 -4.60 -2.99 0.53
C GLY A 274 -3.83 -2.09 -0.43
N GLY A 275 -3.04 -1.15 0.13
CA GLY A 275 -2.21 -0.23 -0.63
C GLY A 275 -2.89 1.10 -0.96
N GLY A 276 -2.07 2.12 -1.27
CA GLY A 276 -2.53 3.51 -1.41
C GLY A 276 -3.59 3.75 -2.48
N VAL A 277 -3.58 2.96 -3.58
CA VAL A 277 -4.59 3.08 -4.65
C VAL A 277 -5.97 2.56 -4.19
N ALA A 278 -6.06 1.81 -3.09
CA ALA A 278 -7.32 1.45 -2.43
C ALA A 278 -8.14 2.68 -1.95
N ALA A 279 -7.51 3.85 -1.83
CA ALA A 279 -8.19 5.10 -1.52
C ALA A 279 -8.98 5.68 -2.71
N ASN A 280 -8.71 5.23 -3.94
CA ASN A 280 -9.37 5.70 -5.16
C ASN A 280 -10.89 5.46 -5.11
N SER A 281 -11.68 6.52 -5.36
CA SER A 281 -13.13 6.48 -5.18
C SER A 281 -13.83 5.57 -6.19
N GLU A 282 -13.35 5.47 -7.42
CA GLU A 282 -13.95 4.61 -8.45
C GLU A 282 -13.66 3.13 -8.19
N ILE A 283 -12.46 2.76 -7.73
CA ILE A 283 -12.17 1.38 -7.30
C ILE A 283 -13.13 0.96 -6.19
N ARG A 284 -13.32 1.80 -5.17
CA ARG A 284 -14.25 1.53 -4.06
C ARG A 284 -15.68 1.34 -4.56
N LYS A 285 -16.14 2.21 -5.45
CA LYS A 285 -17.48 2.14 -6.06
C LYS A 285 -17.66 0.85 -6.87
N GLN A 286 -16.73 0.52 -7.76
CA GLN A 286 -16.79 -0.66 -8.61
C GLN A 286 -16.75 -1.96 -7.78
N LEU A 287 -15.86 -2.06 -6.80
CA LEU A 287 -15.79 -3.21 -5.91
C LEU A 287 -17.08 -3.40 -5.09
N ASN A 288 -17.67 -2.31 -4.59
CA ASN A 288 -18.95 -2.37 -3.88
C ASN A 288 -20.11 -2.83 -4.79
N ASN A 289 -20.09 -2.44 -6.07
CA ASN A 289 -21.09 -2.88 -7.06
C ASN A 289 -20.94 -4.38 -7.35
N ILE A 290 -19.71 -4.86 -7.56
CA ILE A 290 -19.40 -6.28 -7.77
C ILE A 290 -19.77 -7.09 -6.52
N ALA A 291 -19.45 -6.58 -5.33
CA ALA A 291 -19.80 -7.22 -4.06
C ALA A 291 -21.31 -7.50 -3.96
N LYS A 292 -22.13 -6.49 -4.29
CA LYS A 292 -23.61 -6.64 -4.28
C LYS A 292 -24.09 -7.64 -5.33
N SER A 293 -23.54 -7.61 -6.55
CA SER A 293 -23.99 -8.48 -7.65
C SER A 293 -23.56 -9.94 -7.48
N LYS A 294 -22.42 -10.18 -6.82
CA LYS A 294 -21.81 -11.52 -6.63
C LYS A 294 -22.02 -12.08 -5.22
N ASN A 295 -22.67 -11.35 -4.32
CA ASN A 295 -22.78 -11.68 -2.89
C ASN A 295 -21.42 -11.89 -2.23
N TRP A 296 -20.44 -11.01 -2.54
CA TRP A 296 -19.12 -11.01 -1.95
C TRP A 296 -19.03 -10.06 -0.76
N LYS A 297 -18.11 -10.33 0.15
CA LYS A 297 -17.70 -9.41 1.21
C LYS A 297 -16.42 -8.70 0.75
N VAL A 298 -16.46 -7.39 0.59
CA VAL A 298 -15.30 -6.58 0.21
C VAL A 298 -14.85 -5.76 1.41
N PHE A 299 -13.59 -5.94 1.78
CA PHE A 299 -12.93 -5.23 2.87
C PHE A 299 -12.02 -4.16 2.29
N LEU A 300 -12.40 -2.91 2.51
CA LEU A 300 -11.64 -1.73 2.09
C LEU A 300 -10.99 -1.10 3.33
N PRO A 301 -9.70 -0.76 3.30
CA PRO A 301 -9.06 -0.16 4.45
C PRO A 301 -9.67 1.22 4.74
N SER A 302 -9.65 1.65 6.00
CA SER A 302 -9.89 3.05 6.33
C SER A 302 -8.85 3.91 5.62
N ILE A 303 -9.17 5.17 5.34
CA ILE A 303 -8.24 6.08 4.63
C ILE A 303 -6.92 6.20 5.40
N ALA A 304 -6.98 6.19 6.73
CA ALA A 304 -5.81 6.27 7.61
C ALA A 304 -4.81 5.10 7.45
N TYR A 305 -5.28 3.93 6.99
CA TYR A 305 -4.45 2.73 6.81
C TYR A 305 -4.30 2.31 5.34
N SER A 306 -4.81 3.12 4.40
CA SER A 306 -4.73 2.82 2.96
C SER A 306 -3.33 3.04 2.39
N THR A 307 -2.69 4.18 2.73
CA THR A 307 -1.32 4.51 2.31
C THR A 307 -0.29 3.87 3.25
N ASP A 308 0.99 4.00 2.91
CA ASP A 308 2.08 3.51 3.74
C ASP A 308 2.02 4.14 5.14
N ASN A 309 2.02 3.31 6.15
CA ASN A 309 1.90 3.70 7.55
C ASN A 309 2.49 2.62 8.47
N ALA A 310 2.83 2.98 9.70
CA ALA A 310 3.44 2.04 10.62
C ALA A 310 2.43 1.15 11.37
N ALA A 311 1.16 1.54 11.45
CA ALA A 311 0.15 0.72 12.14
C ALA A 311 -0.05 -0.63 11.43
N MET A 312 0.02 -0.67 10.08
CA MET A 312 -0.04 -1.92 9.30
C MET A 312 1.15 -2.86 9.60
N ILE A 313 2.32 -2.29 9.87
CA ILE A 313 3.51 -3.05 10.28
C ILE A 313 3.34 -3.56 11.71
N GLY A 314 2.77 -2.74 12.58
CA GLY A 314 2.52 -3.08 13.98
C GLY A 314 1.53 -4.22 14.16
N ILE A 315 0.41 -4.24 13.42
CA ILE A 315 -0.57 -5.33 13.49
C ILE A 315 0.01 -6.65 12.95
N ALA A 316 0.80 -6.61 11.88
CA ALA A 316 1.52 -7.78 11.40
C ALA A 316 2.55 -8.25 12.45
N GLY A 317 3.25 -7.30 13.09
CA GLY A 317 4.14 -7.57 14.22
C GLY A 317 3.44 -8.25 15.38
N TYR A 318 2.24 -7.78 15.76
CA TYR A 318 1.44 -8.40 16.81
C TYR A 318 1.19 -9.90 16.56
N TYR A 319 0.79 -10.27 15.35
CA TYR A 319 0.55 -11.68 15.03
C TYR A 319 1.85 -12.49 14.96
N LYS A 320 2.99 -11.92 14.56
CA LYS A 320 4.30 -12.58 14.66
C LYS A 320 4.73 -12.79 16.12
N LEU A 321 4.50 -11.80 16.98
CA LEU A 321 4.77 -11.88 18.41
C LEU A 321 3.99 -13.02 19.05
N LEU A 322 2.69 -13.16 18.70
CA LEU A 322 1.85 -14.28 19.17
C LEU A 322 2.39 -15.65 18.76
N GLN A 323 2.93 -15.75 17.56
CA GLN A 323 3.54 -16.98 17.04
C GLN A 323 4.98 -17.19 17.51
N LYS A 324 5.54 -16.26 18.30
CA LYS A 324 6.95 -16.25 18.71
C LYS A 324 7.93 -16.31 17.54
N ASN A 325 7.52 -15.72 16.39
CA ASN A 325 8.30 -15.67 15.16
C ASN A 325 9.16 -14.39 15.16
N TYR A 326 10.30 -14.47 15.81
CA TYR A 326 11.22 -13.35 16.01
C TYR A 326 12.27 -13.29 14.91
N GLY A 327 12.72 -12.08 14.59
CA GLY A 327 13.86 -11.84 13.72
C GLY A 327 15.18 -11.89 14.49
N ARG A 328 16.26 -11.94 13.71
CA ARG A 328 17.63 -11.88 14.22
C ARG A 328 18.23 -10.50 13.94
N ILE A 329 19.17 -10.09 14.76
CA ILE A 329 19.92 -8.84 14.49
C ILE A 329 20.69 -8.91 13.17
N SER A 330 21.10 -10.11 12.75
CA SER A 330 21.78 -10.36 11.49
C SER A 330 20.87 -10.32 10.25
N ASP A 331 19.55 -10.34 10.40
CA ASP A 331 18.63 -10.33 9.25
C ASP A 331 18.76 -9.01 8.48
N SER A 332 19.13 -9.09 7.22
CA SER A 332 19.28 -7.91 6.35
C SER A 332 17.94 -7.47 5.78
N PRO A 333 17.73 -6.16 5.54
CA PRO A 333 16.61 -5.71 4.74
C PRO A 333 16.72 -6.20 3.30
N GLN A 334 15.58 -6.44 2.66
CA GLN A 334 15.51 -7.05 1.34
C GLN A 334 14.62 -6.22 0.41
N ALA A 335 15.27 -5.50 -0.54
CA ALA A 335 14.56 -4.65 -1.50
C ALA A 335 13.51 -5.40 -2.34
N ARG A 336 13.70 -6.69 -2.56
CA ARG A 336 12.84 -7.58 -3.37
C ARG A 336 12.30 -8.76 -2.54
N LEU A 337 11.95 -8.50 -1.28
CA LEU A 337 11.37 -9.52 -0.41
C LEU A 337 10.05 -10.02 -1.02
N LYS A 338 9.97 -11.31 -1.29
CA LYS A 338 8.73 -11.94 -1.76
C LYS A 338 7.78 -12.17 -0.59
N ILE A 339 6.47 -12.19 -0.91
CA ILE A 339 5.41 -12.49 0.05
C ILE A 339 5.40 -13.99 0.40
#